data_bb2b1371eed73d6b56e37dbcde044ed6
#
_entry.id   bb2b1371eed73d6b56e37dbcde044ed6
#
_cell.length_a   1.000
_cell.length_b   1.000
_cell.length_c   1.000
_cell.angle_alpha   90.00
_cell.angle_beta   90.00
_cell.angle_gamma   90.00
#
_symmetry.space_group_name_H-M   'P 1'
#
loop_
_entity.id
_entity.type
_entity.pdbx_description
1 polymer ?
#
loop_
_entity_poly.entity_id
_entity_poly.type
_entity_poly.pdbx_seq_one_letter_code
_entity_poly.pdbx_strand_id
1 'polypeptide(L)'
;MERIIEAIPGHEKEVLGIGIESVIAACISLIVILIIREIVGLIFPKIFGSISVGSEVARKALSDSGKALGVATGSWLCMYLGENFGWLTSALQLVLVVAIVLTAFKFVGVIHGFVLWTDDDGELDGSQKTVVSAAESIMRFLIVIFGLVFIADALGFDLTTMVAGLGITGLALALAAQDTISNIFGATTVLLDRPFQVGDWVVIGAVEGEVMEIGLRTTLIR
;
A
#
# COMPACT_ATOMS: atom_id res chain seq x y z
N MET A 1 -10.26 27.79 -19.14
CA MET A 1 -10.82 26.68 -19.94
C MET A 1 -12.11 27.10 -20.66
N GLU A 2 -13.05 27.75 -19.98
CA GLU A 2 -14.31 28.27 -20.59
C GLU A 2 -14.08 29.10 -21.86
N ARG A 3 -13.13 30.04 -21.87
CA ARG A 3 -12.84 30.89 -23.02
C ARG A 3 -12.33 30.16 -24.26
N ILE A 4 -11.75 28.96 -24.10
CA ILE A 4 -11.28 28.15 -25.23
C ILE A 4 -12.43 27.34 -25.80
N ILE A 5 -13.37 26.93 -24.98
CA ILE A 5 -14.53 26.13 -25.32
C ILE A 5 -15.56 26.98 -26.09
N GLU A 6 -15.80 28.24 -25.64
CA GLU A 6 -16.68 29.20 -26.34
C GLU A 6 -16.22 29.58 -27.77
N ALA A 7 -14.92 29.39 -28.06
CA ALA A 7 -14.37 29.65 -29.38
C ALA A 7 -14.63 28.55 -30.42
N ILE A 8 -15.23 27.42 -30.04
CA ILE A 8 -15.48 26.29 -30.95
C ILE A 8 -16.87 26.41 -31.55
N PRO A 9 -16.99 26.61 -32.90
CA PRO A 9 -18.30 26.65 -33.54
C PRO A 9 -19.01 25.30 -33.41
N GLY A 10 -20.20 25.28 -32.80
CA GLY A 10 -21.01 24.07 -32.66
C GLY A 10 -20.87 23.37 -31.28
N HIS A 11 -20.47 24.08 -30.26
CA HIS A 11 -20.36 23.61 -28.89
C HIS A 11 -21.64 22.99 -28.29
N GLU A 12 -22.81 23.29 -28.86
CA GLU A 12 -24.11 22.69 -28.48
C GLU A 12 -24.37 21.31 -29.09
N LYS A 13 -23.43 20.76 -29.89
CA LYS A 13 -23.63 19.42 -30.48
C LYS A 13 -23.28 18.35 -29.45
N GLU A 14 -24.28 17.55 -29.10
CA GLU A 14 -24.11 16.35 -28.31
C GLU A 14 -23.47 15.23 -29.15
N VAL A 15 -22.42 14.60 -28.62
CA VAL A 15 -21.85 13.35 -29.14
C VAL A 15 -22.26 12.25 -28.18
N LEU A 16 -23.16 11.35 -28.59
CA LEU A 16 -23.70 10.28 -27.73
C LEU A 16 -24.46 10.76 -26.48
N GLY A 17 -25.12 11.94 -26.53
CA GLY A 17 -25.78 12.52 -25.36
C GLY A 17 -24.85 13.24 -24.36
N ILE A 18 -23.58 13.40 -24.71
CA ILE A 18 -22.55 14.09 -23.92
C ILE A 18 -22.15 15.37 -24.66
N GLY A 19 -22.13 16.51 -24.00
CA GLY A 19 -21.70 17.78 -24.59
C GLY A 19 -20.26 17.70 -25.09
N ILE A 20 -19.98 18.28 -26.25
CA ILE A 20 -18.63 18.29 -26.87
C ILE A 20 -17.60 18.86 -25.91
N GLU A 21 -17.98 19.80 -25.07
CA GLU A 21 -17.11 20.42 -24.04
C GLU A 21 -16.56 19.40 -23.06
N SER A 22 -17.39 18.47 -22.60
CA SER A 22 -16.97 17.43 -21.65
C SER A 22 -16.08 16.38 -22.31
N VAL A 23 -16.25 16.09 -23.60
CA VAL A 23 -15.36 15.20 -24.36
C VAL A 23 -13.97 15.83 -24.51
N ILE A 24 -13.92 17.12 -24.83
CA ILE A 24 -12.65 17.87 -24.93
C ILE A 24 -11.96 17.92 -23.58
N ALA A 25 -12.69 18.18 -22.49
CA ALA A 25 -12.15 18.17 -21.13
C ALA A 25 -11.59 16.80 -20.75
N ALA A 26 -12.27 15.71 -21.11
CA ALA A 26 -11.80 14.34 -20.90
C ALA A 26 -10.51 14.04 -21.66
N CYS A 27 -10.41 14.46 -22.93
CA CYS A 27 -9.19 14.30 -23.72
C CYS A 27 -8.00 15.09 -23.14
N ILE A 28 -8.24 16.32 -22.70
CA ILE A 28 -7.21 17.15 -22.06
C ILE A 28 -6.76 16.51 -20.75
N SER A 29 -7.71 16.03 -19.93
CA SER A 29 -7.41 15.34 -18.66
C SER A 29 -6.55 14.10 -18.89
N LEU A 30 -6.88 13.31 -19.89
CA LEU A 30 -6.09 12.10 -20.22
C LEU A 30 -4.65 12.46 -20.63
N ILE A 31 -4.47 13.50 -21.44
CA ILE A 31 -3.13 13.96 -21.84
C ILE A 31 -2.35 14.46 -20.62
N VAL A 32 -2.97 15.23 -19.75
CA VAL A 32 -2.34 15.75 -18.52
C VAL A 32 -1.92 14.60 -17.60
N ILE A 33 -2.80 13.61 -17.40
CA ILE A 33 -2.49 12.42 -16.58
C ILE A 33 -1.30 11.66 -17.16
N LEU A 34 -1.23 11.45 -18.47
CA LEU A 34 -0.12 10.76 -19.13
C LEU A 34 1.21 11.52 -18.97
N ILE A 35 1.18 12.85 -19.11
CA ILE A 35 2.37 13.69 -18.94
C ILE A 35 2.86 13.63 -17.48
N ILE A 36 1.97 13.79 -16.50
CA ILE A 36 2.33 13.75 -15.09
C ILE A 36 2.84 12.36 -14.70
N ARG A 37 2.21 11.29 -15.21
CA ARG A 37 2.68 9.91 -15.03
C ARG A 37 4.15 9.73 -15.42
N GLU A 38 4.53 10.21 -16.60
CA GLU A 38 5.92 10.08 -17.07
C GLU A 38 6.88 10.95 -16.24
N ILE A 39 6.49 12.18 -15.92
CA ILE A 39 7.30 13.09 -15.11
C ILE A 39 7.55 12.50 -13.71
N VAL A 40 6.49 12.08 -13.03
CA VAL A 40 6.60 11.49 -11.67
C VAL A 40 7.35 10.14 -11.73
N GLY A 41 7.08 9.31 -12.74
CA GLY A 41 7.79 8.05 -12.96
C GLY A 41 9.30 8.21 -13.18
N LEU A 42 9.73 9.34 -13.72
CA LEU A 42 11.16 9.66 -13.89
C LEU A 42 11.80 10.28 -12.64
N ILE A 43 11.05 11.11 -11.92
CA ILE A 43 11.55 11.87 -10.76
C ILE A 43 11.55 10.97 -9.50
N PHE A 44 10.49 10.19 -9.29
CA PHE A 44 10.30 9.38 -8.10
C PHE A 44 11.47 8.41 -7.82
N PRO A 45 11.95 7.60 -8.80
CA PRO A 45 13.10 6.73 -8.58
C PRO A 45 14.42 7.50 -8.41
N LYS A 46 14.52 8.76 -8.87
CA LYS A 46 15.72 9.59 -8.63
C LYS A 46 15.78 10.11 -7.21
N ILE A 47 14.63 10.49 -6.63
CA ILE A 47 14.56 10.99 -5.26
C ILE A 47 14.76 9.84 -4.26
N PHE A 48 14.06 8.73 -4.46
CA PHE A 48 14.07 7.58 -3.55
C PHE A 48 15.10 6.51 -3.93
N GLY A 49 15.71 6.59 -5.10
CA GLY A 49 16.70 5.62 -5.58
C GLY A 49 18.00 5.61 -4.76
N SER A 50 18.27 6.68 -4.02
CA SER A 50 19.36 6.75 -3.03
C SER A 50 19.11 5.84 -1.82
N ILE A 51 17.87 5.49 -1.54
CA ILE A 51 17.43 4.66 -0.40
C ILE A 51 17.31 3.19 -0.82
N SER A 52 17.09 2.90 -2.11
CA SER A 52 16.83 1.56 -2.64
C SER A 52 18.05 0.92 -3.31
N VAL A 53 19.21 1.14 -2.75
CA VAL A 53 20.47 0.70 -3.35
C VAL A 53 20.56 -0.83 -3.37
N GLY A 54 20.70 -1.44 -4.53
CA GLY A 54 21.26 -2.76 -4.72
C GLY A 54 20.38 -3.78 -5.43
N SER A 55 19.05 -3.82 -5.25
CA SER A 55 18.23 -4.82 -5.92
C SER A 55 17.49 -4.27 -7.14
N GLU A 56 17.59 -4.98 -8.27
CA GLU A 56 16.88 -4.65 -9.51
C GLU A 56 15.35 -4.71 -9.31
N VAL A 57 14.89 -5.59 -8.41
CA VAL A 57 13.50 -5.75 -8.02
C VAL A 57 12.96 -4.49 -7.33
N ALA A 58 13.70 -3.94 -6.35
CA ALA A 58 13.30 -2.71 -5.67
C ALA A 58 13.28 -1.50 -6.62
N ARG A 59 14.25 -1.39 -7.51
CA ARG A 59 14.30 -0.31 -8.51
C ARG A 59 13.12 -0.38 -9.48
N LYS A 60 12.74 -1.57 -9.93
CA LYS A 60 11.56 -1.77 -10.78
C LYS A 60 10.26 -1.45 -10.04
N ALA A 61 10.10 -1.96 -8.81
CA ALA A 61 8.95 -1.66 -7.96
C ALA A 61 8.81 -0.16 -7.68
N LEU A 62 9.93 0.54 -7.43
CA LEU A 62 9.98 1.98 -7.21
C LEU A 62 9.58 2.77 -8.47
N SER A 63 10.07 2.38 -9.65
CA SER A 63 9.68 2.99 -10.92
C SER A 63 8.20 2.79 -11.23
N ASP A 64 7.68 1.59 -10.99
CA ASP A 64 6.28 1.25 -11.25
C ASP A 64 5.33 1.91 -10.24
N SER A 65 5.73 2.04 -8.96
CA SER A 65 4.98 2.79 -7.97
C SER A 65 4.97 4.28 -8.28
N GLY A 66 6.10 4.85 -8.74
CA GLY A 66 6.19 6.23 -9.20
C GLY A 66 5.25 6.55 -10.35
N LYS A 67 5.14 5.65 -11.35
CA LYS A 67 4.19 5.83 -12.47
C LYS A 67 2.73 5.79 -12.00
N ALA A 68 2.39 4.87 -11.09
CA ALA A 68 1.05 4.78 -10.54
C ALA A 68 0.72 6.02 -9.67
N LEU A 69 1.68 6.52 -8.89
CA LEU A 69 1.55 7.78 -8.15
C LEU A 69 1.35 8.97 -9.10
N GLY A 70 2.03 8.98 -10.24
CA GLY A 70 1.84 10.00 -11.28
C GLY A 70 0.43 10.01 -11.87
N VAL A 71 -0.19 8.83 -12.06
CA VAL A 71 -1.61 8.74 -12.44
C VAL A 71 -2.52 9.27 -11.33
N ALA A 72 -2.25 8.95 -10.07
CA ALA A 72 -3.03 9.44 -8.95
C ALA A 72 -2.96 10.98 -8.84
N THR A 73 -1.75 11.56 -8.86
CA THR A 73 -1.58 13.02 -8.79
C THR A 73 -2.19 13.73 -9.99
N GLY A 74 -2.06 13.16 -11.19
CA GLY A 74 -2.68 13.68 -12.40
C GLY A 74 -4.20 13.66 -12.34
N SER A 75 -4.80 12.56 -11.88
CA SER A 75 -6.26 12.43 -11.71
C SER A 75 -6.79 13.42 -10.67
N TRP A 76 -6.09 13.57 -9.54
CA TRP A 76 -6.45 14.53 -8.51
C TRP A 76 -6.42 15.98 -9.04
N LEU A 77 -5.38 16.35 -9.78
CA LEU A 77 -5.26 17.68 -10.37
C LEU A 77 -6.37 17.95 -11.40
N CYS A 78 -6.66 16.96 -12.25
CA CYS A 78 -7.74 17.08 -13.24
C CYS A 78 -9.12 17.18 -12.58
N MET A 79 -9.35 16.45 -11.48
CA MET A 79 -10.59 16.53 -10.70
C MET A 79 -10.77 17.92 -10.09
N TYR A 80 -9.70 18.49 -9.52
CA TYR A 80 -9.71 19.84 -8.94
C TYR A 80 -9.99 20.93 -9.98
N LEU A 81 -9.44 20.77 -11.19
CA LEU A 81 -9.65 21.74 -12.30
C LEU A 81 -10.96 21.53 -13.07
N GLY A 82 -11.58 20.34 -12.94
CA GLY A 82 -12.75 19.92 -13.73
C GLY A 82 -14.05 19.82 -12.93
N GLU A 83 -14.22 20.56 -11.84
CA GLU A 83 -15.39 20.50 -10.94
C GLU A 83 -16.76 20.69 -11.65
N ASN A 84 -16.78 21.35 -12.83
CA ASN A 84 -18.00 21.66 -13.57
C ASN A 84 -18.59 20.46 -14.35
N PHE A 85 -17.86 19.34 -14.46
CA PHE A 85 -18.28 18.17 -15.25
C PHE A 85 -18.51 16.96 -14.36
N GLY A 86 -19.72 16.81 -13.78
CA GLY A 86 -20.02 15.79 -12.76
C GLY A 86 -19.66 14.34 -13.14
N TRP A 87 -19.93 13.89 -14.39
CA TRP A 87 -19.58 12.54 -14.84
C TRP A 87 -18.04 12.34 -14.95
N LEU A 88 -17.32 13.40 -15.38
CA LEU A 88 -15.87 13.38 -15.53
C LEU A 88 -15.19 13.33 -14.15
N THR A 89 -15.71 14.06 -13.18
CA THR A 89 -15.19 14.03 -11.80
C THR A 89 -15.34 12.64 -11.17
N SER A 90 -16.51 11.97 -11.38
CA SER A 90 -16.71 10.60 -10.88
C SER A 90 -15.77 9.60 -11.56
N ALA A 91 -15.56 9.72 -12.88
CA ALA A 91 -14.60 8.86 -13.58
C ALA A 91 -13.16 9.08 -13.12
N LEU A 92 -12.76 10.34 -12.92
CA LEU A 92 -11.43 10.69 -12.39
C LEU A 92 -11.23 10.25 -10.95
N GLN A 93 -12.27 10.30 -10.12
CA GLN A 93 -12.24 9.79 -8.75
C GLN A 93 -11.97 8.28 -8.74
N LEU A 94 -12.63 7.51 -9.59
CA LEU A 94 -12.38 6.08 -9.73
C LEU A 94 -10.93 5.81 -10.17
N VAL A 95 -10.44 6.53 -11.18
CA VAL A 95 -9.05 6.41 -11.65
C VAL A 95 -8.06 6.75 -10.53
N LEU A 96 -8.33 7.80 -9.74
CA LEU A 96 -7.51 8.20 -8.60
C LEU A 96 -7.42 7.08 -7.57
N VAL A 97 -8.57 6.53 -7.16
CA VAL A 97 -8.63 5.45 -6.16
C VAL A 97 -7.87 4.21 -6.64
N VAL A 98 -8.13 3.77 -7.87
CA VAL A 98 -7.43 2.62 -8.46
C VAL A 98 -5.92 2.89 -8.55
N ALA A 99 -5.51 4.09 -8.94
CA ALA A 99 -4.09 4.45 -9.01
C ALA A 99 -3.41 4.46 -7.63
N ILE A 100 -4.09 4.93 -6.56
CA ILE A 100 -3.59 4.88 -5.19
C ILE A 100 -3.41 3.42 -4.74
N VAL A 101 -4.41 2.56 -4.97
CA VAL A 101 -4.35 1.14 -4.62
C VAL A 101 -3.20 0.44 -5.35
N LEU A 102 -3.05 0.69 -6.66
CA LEU A 102 -1.94 0.15 -7.45
C LEU A 102 -0.58 0.67 -6.98
N THR A 103 -0.49 1.93 -6.57
CA THR A 103 0.73 2.51 -5.99
C THR A 103 1.11 1.78 -4.71
N ALA A 104 0.17 1.63 -3.79
CA ALA A 104 0.38 0.90 -2.54
C ALA A 104 0.78 -0.56 -2.79
N PHE A 105 0.08 -1.25 -3.71
CA PHE A 105 0.38 -2.64 -4.06
C PHE A 105 1.80 -2.82 -4.62
N LYS A 106 2.23 -1.92 -5.49
CA LYS A 106 3.58 -1.96 -6.09
C LYS A 106 4.66 -1.53 -5.08
N PHE A 107 4.31 -0.62 -4.17
CA PHE A 107 5.24 -0.16 -3.14
C PHE A 107 5.63 -1.26 -2.14
N VAL A 108 4.76 -2.27 -1.93
CA VAL A 108 5.12 -3.45 -1.13
C VAL A 108 6.38 -4.14 -1.65
N GLY A 109 6.58 -4.20 -2.96
CA GLY A 109 7.81 -4.76 -3.55
C GLY A 109 9.09 -3.97 -3.22
N VAL A 110 8.99 -2.70 -2.84
CA VAL A 110 10.14 -1.89 -2.38
C VAL A 110 10.61 -2.36 -1.01
N ILE A 111 9.69 -2.78 -0.14
CA ILE A 111 9.99 -3.31 1.20
C ILE A 111 10.84 -4.58 1.05
N HIS A 112 10.48 -5.46 0.13
CA HIS A 112 11.26 -6.67 -0.17
C HIS A 112 12.71 -6.32 -0.56
N GLY A 113 12.88 -5.35 -1.44
CA GLY A 113 14.21 -4.89 -1.86
C GLY A 113 15.01 -4.20 -0.74
N PHE A 114 14.33 -3.52 0.18
CA PHE A 114 14.97 -2.89 1.34
C PHE A 114 15.48 -3.93 2.35
N VAL A 115 14.70 -4.99 2.60
CA VAL A 115 15.12 -6.09 3.47
C VAL A 115 16.34 -6.81 2.89
N LEU A 116 16.35 -7.06 1.57
CA LEU A 116 17.52 -7.64 0.88
C LEU A 116 18.78 -6.79 0.96
N TRP A 117 18.63 -5.47 1.05
CA TRP A 117 19.77 -4.55 1.15
C TRP A 117 20.36 -4.48 2.57
N THR A 118 19.56 -4.77 3.59
CA THR A 118 20.00 -4.68 4.99
C THR A 118 20.83 -5.90 5.42
N ASP A 119 20.81 -6.98 4.61
CA ASP A 119 21.57 -8.20 4.86
C ASP A 119 22.97 -8.07 4.23
N ASP A 120 24.02 -8.10 5.06
CA ASP A 120 25.42 -7.87 4.67
C ASP A 120 25.93 -8.87 3.62
N ASP A 121 25.35 -10.09 3.56
CA ASP A 121 25.74 -11.16 2.65
C ASP A 121 24.94 -11.16 1.32
N GLY A 122 23.91 -10.30 1.19
CA GLY A 122 23.10 -10.17 -0.04
C GLY A 122 22.22 -11.39 -0.35
N GLU A 123 22.24 -12.43 0.45
CA GLU A 123 21.41 -13.63 0.34
C GLU A 123 20.70 -13.90 1.66
N LEU A 124 19.39 -13.60 1.71
CA LEU A 124 18.55 -14.00 2.84
C LEU A 124 18.61 -15.53 3.01
N ASP A 125 18.75 -15.98 4.25
CA ASP A 125 18.59 -17.39 4.59
C ASP A 125 17.17 -17.88 4.22
N GLY A 126 17.02 -19.18 3.96
CA GLY A 126 15.73 -19.75 3.50
C GLY A 126 14.56 -19.43 4.43
N SER A 127 14.79 -19.35 5.75
CA SER A 127 13.80 -18.98 6.76
C SER A 127 13.41 -17.52 6.64
N GLN A 128 14.35 -16.62 6.46
CA GLN A 128 14.13 -15.17 6.30
C GLN A 128 13.35 -14.86 5.01
N LYS A 129 13.71 -15.50 3.89
CA LYS A 129 12.96 -15.40 2.61
C LYS A 129 11.49 -15.77 2.78
N THR A 130 11.22 -16.85 3.53
CA THR A 130 9.84 -17.30 3.78
C THR A 130 9.05 -16.28 4.60
N VAL A 131 9.64 -15.73 5.65
CA VAL A 131 8.98 -14.72 6.51
C VAL A 131 8.70 -13.44 5.73
N VAL A 132 9.66 -12.93 4.96
CA VAL A 132 9.49 -11.73 4.14
C VAL A 132 8.40 -11.94 3.07
N SER A 133 8.41 -13.08 2.39
CA SER A 133 7.41 -13.42 1.38
C SER A 133 6.00 -13.57 1.99
N ALA A 134 5.89 -14.14 3.18
CA ALA A 134 4.62 -14.24 3.90
C ALA A 134 4.10 -12.85 4.31
N ALA A 135 4.96 -12.00 4.87
CA ALA A 135 4.61 -10.63 5.25
C ALA A 135 4.17 -9.80 4.02
N GLU A 136 4.89 -9.93 2.91
CA GLU A 136 4.55 -9.29 1.64
C GLU A 136 3.16 -9.75 1.12
N SER A 137 2.89 -11.05 1.19
CA SER A 137 1.61 -11.62 0.76
C SER A 137 0.44 -11.13 1.62
N ILE A 138 0.63 -11.06 2.94
CA ILE A 138 -0.37 -10.53 3.88
C ILE A 138 -0.63 -9.05 3.58
N MET A 139 0.42 -8.25 3.39
CA MET A 139 0.28 -6.82 3.10
C MET A 139 -0.44 -6.57 1.78
N ARG A 140 -0.12 -7.31 0.73
CA ARG A 140 -0.81 -7.26 -0.56
C ARG A 140 -2.29 -7.65 -0.43
N PHE A 141 -2.58 -8.68 0.34
CA PHE A 141 -3.94 -9.12 0.63
C PHE A 141 -4.76 -8.02 1.33
N LEU A 142 -4.19 -7.36 2.34
CA LEU A 142 -4.83 -6.24 3.02
C LEU A 142 -5.07 -5.06 2.07
N ILE A 143 -4.08 -4.70 1.24
CA ILE A 143 -4.22 -3.62 0.25
C ILE A 143 -5.36 -3.92 -0.73
N VAL A 144 -5.51 -5.18 -1.17
CA VAL A 144 -6.61 -5.57 -2.06
C VAL A 144 -7.95 -5.43 -1.35
N ILE A 145 -8.09 -5.90 -0.11
CA ILE A 145 -9.35 -5.79 0.66
C ILE A 145 -9.75 -4.32 0.83
N PHE A 146 -8.85 -3.49 1.37
CA PHE A 146 -9.13 -2.07 1.55
C PHE A 146 -9.32 -1.35 0.21
N GLY A 147 -8.55 -1.72 -0.82
CA GLY A 147 -8.69 -1.19 -2.16
C GLY A 147 -10.07 -1.45 -2.76
N LEU A 148 -10.62 -2.65 -2.57
CA LEU A 148 -11.98 -2.97 -3.02
C LEU A 148 -13.04 -2.12 -2.32
N VAL A 149 -12.88 -1.83 -1.02
CA VAL A 149 -13.78 -0.94 -0.28
C VAL A 149 -13.73 0.47 -0.86
N PHE A 150 -12.55 1.04 -1.08
CA PHE A 150 -12.42 2.38 -1.66
C PHE A 150 -12.92 2.46 -3.11
N ILE A 151 -12.76 1.39 -3.89
CA ILE A 151 -13.31 1.31 -5.25
C ILE A 151 -14.84 1.27 -5.20
N ALA A 152 -15.41 0.52 -4.26
CA ALA A 152 -16.86 0.46 -4.07
C ALA A 152 -17.43 1.84 -3.68
N ASP A 153 -16.74 2.59 -2.80
CA ASP A 153 -17.07 3.98 -2.47
C ASP A 153 -17.09 4.89 -3.70
N ALA A 154 -16.04 4.81 -4.50
CA ALA A 154 -15.93 5.61 -5.72
C ALA A 154 -17.01 5.26 -6.76
N LEU A 155 -17.58 4.06 -6.71
CA LEU A 155 -18.70 3.61 -7.51
C LEU A 155 -20.08 3.97 -6.90
N GLY A 156 -20.10 4.58 -5.69
CA GLY A 156 -21.32 5.01 -5.01
C GLY A 156 -22.03 3.93 -4.21
N PHE A 157 -21.36 2.81 -3.89
CA PHE A 157 -21.92 1.79 -3.00
C PHE A 157 -21.91 2.27 -1.55
N ASP A 158 -22.91 1.84 -0.77
CA ASP A 158 -22.93 2.13 0.68
C ASP A 158 -21.86 1.34 1.42
N LEU A 159 -20.87 2.05 1.93
CA LEU A 159 -19.77 1.47 2.70
C LEU A 159 -20.17 0.94 4.08
N THR A 160 -21.28 1.40 4.64
CA THR A 160 -21.67 1.09 6.01
C THR A 160 -21.73 -0.42 6.25
N THR A 161 -22.37 -1.14 5.34
CA THR A 161 -22.50 -2.59 5.41
C THR A 161 -21.15 -3.31 5.20
N MET A 162 -20.33 -2.82 4.27
CA MET A 162 -19.01 -3.40 3.97
C MET A 162 -18.07 -3.24 5.16
N VAL A 163 -18.00 -2.02 5.71
CA VAL A 163 -17.13 -1.71 6.87
C VAL A 163 -17.59 -2.47 8.12
N ALA A 164 -18.92 -2.57 8.35
CA ALA A 164 -19.45 -3.37 9.44
C ALA A 164 -19.07 -4.85 9.33
N GLY A 165 -19.19 -5.43 8.13
CA GLY A 165 -18.78 -6.81 7.86
C GLY A 165 -17.27 -7.04 8.04
N LEU A 166 -16.44 -6.13 7.56
CA LEU A 166 -14.99 -6.16 7.78
C LEU A 166 -14.63 -6.00 9.25
N GLY A 167 -15.37 -5.16 10.00
CA GLY A 167 -15.18 -4.97 11.44
C GLY A 167 -15.44 -6.25 12.23
N ILE A 168 -16.53 -6.96 11.94
CA ILE A 168 -16.86 -8.25 12.58
C ILE A 168 -15.81 -9.30 12.22
N THR A 169 -15.42 -9.39 10.95
CA THR A 169 -14.38 -10.32 10.49
C THR A 169 -13.04 -10.01 11.14
N GLY A 170 -12.69 -8.73 11.25
CA GLY A 170 -11.48 -8.25 11.93
C GLY A 170 -11.46 -8.60 13.42
N LEU A 171 -12.60 -8.45 14.09
CA LEU A 171 -12.74 -8.87 15.50
C LEU A 171 -12.54 -10.37 15.66
N ALA A 172 -13.16 -11.19 14.81
CA ALA A 172 -12.98 -12.63 14.85
C ALA A 172 -11.51 -13.03 14.63
N LEU A 173 -10.83 -12.39 13.68
CA LEU A 173 -9.40 -12.61 13.42
C LEU A 173 -8.53 -12.16 14.59
N ALA A 174 -8.85 -11.02 15.20
CA ALA A 174 -8.12 -10.50 16.37
C ALA A 174 -8.24 -11.46 17.57
N LEU A 175 -9.43 -12.00 17.83
CA LEU A 175 -9.63 -13.01 18.87
C LEU A 175 -8.87 -14.31 18.56
N ALA A 176 -8.84 -14.74 17.29
CA ALA A 176 -8.07 -15.91 16.87
C ALA A 176 -6.54 -15.70 17.00
N ALA A 177 -6.05 -14.47 16.85
CA ALA A 177 -4.65 -14.13 16.94
C ALA A 177 -4.19 -13.74 18.37
N GLN A 178 -5.12 -13.62 19.33
CA GLN A 178 -4.88 -13.07 20.68
C GLN A 178 -3.71 -13.73 21.39
N ASP A 179 -3.63 -15.07 21.40
CA ASP A 179 -2.59 -15.81 22.09
C ASP A 179 -1.20 -15.58 21.45
N THR A 180 -1.17 -15.50 20.12
CA THR A 180 0.07 -15.22 19.38
C THR A 180 0.59 -13.82 19.70
N ILE A 181 -0.28 -12.84 19.71
CA ILE A 181 0.05 -11.44 20.04
C ILE A 181 0.52 -11.34 21.50
N SER A 182 -0.18 -12.00 22.44
CA SER A 182 0.21 -12.05 23.85
C SER A 182 1.61 -12.64 24.05
N ASN A 183 1.94 -13.72 23.35
CA ASN A 183 3.27 -14.34 23.42
C ASN A 183 4.38 -13.41 22.90
N ILE A 184 4.12 -12.70 21.77
CA ILE A 184 5.07 -11.73 21.20
C ILE A 184 5.31 -10.58 22.18
N PHE A 185 4.25 -10.04 22.81
CA PHE A 185 4.40 -9.01 23.84
C PHE A 185 5.17 -9.51 25.05
N GLY A 186 4.89 -10.74 25.53
CA GLY A 186 5.63 -11.35 26.61
C GLY A 186 7.12 -11.48 26.29
N ALA A 187 7.48 -12.01 25.14
CA ALA A 187 8.87 -12.11 24.68
C ALA A 187 9.53 -10.72 24.56
N THR A 188 8.81 -9.75 24.00
CA THR A 188 9.31 -8.36 23.85
C THR A 188 9.62 -7.76 25.24
N THR A 189 8.75 -7.96 26.24
CA THR A 189 8.97 -7.49 27.61
C THR A 189 10.22 -8.11 28.21
N VAL A 190 10.43 -9.43 28.05
CA VAL A 190 11.64 -10.12 28.53
C VAL A 190 12.90 -9.55 27.87
N LEU A 191 12.86 -9.26 26.56
CA LEU A 191 14.00 -8.69 25.81
C LEU A 191 14.33 -7.25 26.23
N LEU A 192 13.30 -6.43 26.52
CA LEU A 192 13.48 -5.03 26.92
C LEU A 192 13.89 -4.89 28.39
N ASP A 193 13.15 -5.52 29.30
CA ASP A 193 13.33 -5.39 30.75
C ASP A 193 14.45 -6.29 31.27
N ARG A 194 14.80 -7.34 30.50
CA ARG A 194 15.88 -8.31 30.83
C ARG A 194 15.81 -8.86 32.24
N PRO A 195 14.66 -9.36 32.72
CA PRO A 195 14.53 -9.93 34.06
C PRO A 195 15.43 -11.17 34.22
N PHE A 196 15.77 -11.85 33.16
CA PHE A 196 16.76 -12.91 33.03
C PHE A 196 17.39 -12.88 31.63
N GLN A 197 18.58 -13.48 31.50
CA GLN A 197 19.33 -13.54 30.23
C GLN A 197 19.70 -14.99 29.91
N VAL A 198 20.16 -15.22 28.67
CA VAL A 198 20.73 -16.50 28.26
C VAL A 198 21.96 -16.80 29.15
N GLY A 199 22.00 -17.97 29.74
CA GLY A 199 22.99 -18.41 30.71
C GLY A 199 22.59 -18.24 32.20
N ASP A 200 21.46 -17.55 32.47
CA ASP A 200 20.98 -17.43 33.85
C ASP A 200 20.29 -18.70 34.32
N TRP A 201 20.47 -19.03 35.63
CA TRP A 201 19.71 -20.09 36.27
C TRP A 201 18.39 -19.54 36.79
N VAL A 202 17.29 -20.05 36.28
CA VAL A 202 15.94 -19.57 36.60
C VAL A 202 15.06 -20.67 37.20
N VAL A 203 14.13 -20.25 38.06
CA VAL A 203 13.09 -21.13 38.62
C VAL A 203 11.74 -20.54 38.20
N ILE A 204 11.01 -21.25 37.36
CA ILE A 204 9.70 -20.83 36.83
C ILE A 204 8.65 -21.89 37.15
N GLY A 205 7.90 -21.65 38.23
CA GLY A 205 6.93 -22.64 38.74
C GLY A 205 7.60 -23.91 39.21
N ALA A 206 7.37 -25.04 38.55
CA ALA A 206 7.97 -26.34 38.89
C ALA A 206 9.19 -26.68 38.01
N VAL A 207 9.61 -25.80 37.13
CA VAL A 207 10.76 -26.00 36.22
C VAL A 207 11.91 -25.12 36.68
N GLU A 208 13.07 -25.70 36.85
CA GLU A 208 14.31 -24.98 37.14
C GLU A 208 15.42 -25.41 36.15
N GLY A 209 16.28 -24.48 35.77
CA GLY A 209 17.40 -24.76 34.90
C GLY A 209 18.02 -23.52 34.30
N GLU A 210 19.03 -23.74 33.47
CA GLU A 210 19.74 -22.68 32.74
C GLU A 210 19.01 -22.29 31.49
N VAL A 211 18.84 -20.98 31.24
CA VAL A 211 18.23 -20.43 30.04
C VAL A 211 19.18 -20.58 28.85
N MET A 212 18.83 -21.42 27.90
CA MET A 212 19.64 -21.66 26.69
C MET A 212 19.29 -20.73 25.54
N GLU A 213 18.00 -20.39 25.39
CA GLU A 213 17.51 -19.58 24.29
C GLU A 213 16.22 -18.87 24.70
N ILE A 214 16.07 -17.60 24.27
CA ILE A 214 14.86 -16.81 24.44
C ILE A 214 14.28 -16.55 23.05
N GLY A 215 13.24 -17.31 22.68
CA GLY A 215 12.52 -17.15 21.43
C GLY A 215 11.28 -16.27 21.58
N LEU A 216 10.63 -15.93 20.46
CA LEU A 216 9.42 -15.09 20.42
C LEU A 216 8.18 -15.76 21.06
N ARG A 217 8.18 -17.07 21.22
CA ARG A 217 7.04 -17.82 21.78
C ARG A 217 7.44 -18.70 22.98
N THR A 218 8.65 -19.21 22.95
CA THR A 218 9.12 -20.20 23.92
C THR A 218 10.54 -19.85 24.38
N THR A 219 10.80 -20.07 25.66
CA THR A 219 12.15 -20.02 26.23
C THR A 219 12.62 -21.46 26.45
N LEU A 220 13.78 -21.80 25.93
CA LEU A 220 14.41 -23.12 26.15
C LEU A 220 15.23 -23.11 27.44
N ILE A 221 14.88 -23.98 28.36
CA ILE A 221 15.56 -24.17 29.66
C ILE A 221 16.12 -25.60 29.70
N ARG A 222 17.32 -25.76 30.21
CA ARG A 222 18.01 -27.04 30.33
C ARG A 222 18.29 -27.36 31.76
#